data_d26a08cb814be4ee2c2027b2806b5233
#
_entry.id   d26a08cb814be4ee2c2027b2806b5233
#
_cell.length_a   1.000
_cell.length_b   1.000
_cell.length_c   1.000
_cell.angle_alpha   90.00
_cell.angle_beta   90.00
_cell.angle_gamma   90.00
#
_symmetry.space_group_name_H-M   'P 1'
#
loop_
_entity.id
_entity.type
_entity.pdbx_description
1 polymer ?
#
loop_
_entity_poly.entity_id
_entity_poly.type
_entity_poly.pdbx_seq_one_letter_code
_entity_poly.pdbx_strand_id
1 'polypeptide(L)'
;MTLKEKIGQMFIVCTDSLDFDAETEVTKKMQQKLEEYKPGGVIFFSYNLKDREQVKSMIADIQKSNDIPLFISVDEEGGSVARIANSKNMQTTKFPAMSEIGKSGDSKKACEVGETIGKEIRELGFNLDFAPVADVNTNAENTEIGNRSFSSDAKTVAGMVSQEVKGLQSQGVSSTLKHFPGQGQCGEDTHKGYVDLNATIDRLREVEFLPFESGIAAGADMVMMSHVAVSQVTGKETPASLTKL
;
A
#
# COMPACT_ATOMS: atom_id res chain seq x y z
N MET A 1 -6.11 24.93 -10.74
CA MET A 1 -4.72 24.43 -10.57
C MET A 1 -3.86 24.82 -11.75
N THR A 2 -2.69 25.40 -11.50
CA THR A 2 -1.63 25.62 -12.47
C THR A 2 -1.01 24.28 -12.94
N LEU A 3 -0.17 24.31 -13.99
CA LEU A 3 0.55 23.11 -14.41
C LEU A 3 1.48 22.57 -13.31
N LYS A 4 2.17 23.47 -12.57
CA LYS A 4 3.04 23.11 -11.44
C LYS A 4 2.24 22.37 -10.36
N GLU A 5 1.09 22.90 -9.97
CA GLU A 5 0.20 22.23 -8.99
C GLU A 5 -0.29 20.86 -9.47
N LYS A 6 -0.71 20.75 -10.75
CA LYS A 6 -1.13 19.46 -11.32
C LYS A 6 -0.01 18.42 -11.27
N ILE A 7 1.23 18.83 -11.56
CA ILE A 7 2.41 17.95 -11.49
C ILE A 7 2.64 17.54 -10.03
N GLY A 8 2.60 18.49 -9.09
CA GLY A 8 2.74 18.18 -7.66
C GLY A 8 1.74 17.13 -7.18
N GLN A 9 0.48 17.24 -7.61
CA GLN A 9 -0.57 16.28 -7.25
C GLN A 9 -0.34 14.84 -7.76
N MET A 10 0.61 14.63 -8.67
CA MET A 10 0.99 13.28 -9.13
C MET A 10 1.96 12.55 -8.19
N PHE A 11 2.41 13.19 -7.10
CA PHE A 11 3.40 12.64 -6.20
C PHE A 11 2.85 12.43 -4.79
N ILE A 12 3.08 11.24 -4.23
CA ILE A 12 3.06 10.97 -2.80
C ILE A 12 4.52 10.90 -2.36
N VAL A 13 4.91 11.73 -1.41
CA VAL A 13 6.30 11.89 -0.98
C VAL A 13 6.49 11.44 0.47
N CYS A 14 7.69 10.96 0.82
CA CYS A 14 8.04 10.72 2.22
C CYS A 14 8.41 12.04 2.91
N THR A 15 8.30 12.07 4.22
CA THR A 15 8.65 13.24 5.05
C THR A 15 10.09 13.68 4.85
N ASP A 16 11.02 12.73 4.67
CA ASP A 16 12.46 12.98 4.43
C ASP A 16 12.71 13.78 3.15
N SER A 17 11.88 13.61 2.12
CA SER A 17 11.96 14.39 0.89
C SER A 17 11.58 15.85 1.13
N LEU A 18 10.78 16.11 2.14
CA LEU A 18 10.37 17.46 2.54
C LEU A 18 11.39 18.09 3.50
N ASP A 19 11.81 17.35 4.52
CA ASP A 19 12.87 17.75 5.42
C ASP A 19 13.49 16.52 6.10
N PHE A 20 14.74 16.23 5.79
CA PHE A 20 15.44 15.03 6.27
C PHE A 20 15.56 14.96 7.80
N ASP A 21 15.62 16.12 8.46
CA ASP A 21 15.79 16.21 9.91
C ASP A 21 14.47 16.20 10.67
N ALA A 22 13.31 16.18 9.97
CA ALA A 22 11.98 16.27 10.55
C ALA A 22 11.23 14.92 10.55
N GLU A 23 11.59 14.04 11.48
CA GLU A 23 10.98 12.72 11.58
C GLU A 23 9.55 12.77 12.17
N THR A 24 9.35 13.52 13.26
CA THR A 24 8.12 13.46 14.09
C THR A 24 7.41 14.79 14.27
N GLU A 25 7.82 15.83 13.55
CA GLU A 25 7.21 17.16 13.61
C GLU A 25 7.22 17.86 12.25
N VAL A 26 6.37 18.84 12.07
CA VAL A 26 6.32 19.67 10.86
C VAL A 26 7.20 20.91 11.04
N THR A 27 8.34 20.93 10.36
CA THR A 27 9.24 22.09 10.38
C THR A 27 8.78 23.19 9.43
N LYS A 28 9.32 24.40 9.59
CA LYS A 28 9.12 25.49 8.62
C LYS A 28 9.58 25.14 7.21
N LYS A 29 10.65 24.37 7.09
CA LYS A 29 11.18 23.92 5.78
C LYS A 29 10.22 22.95 5.12
N MET A 30 9.65 22.02 5.89
CA MET A 30 8.60 21.10 5.40
C MET A 30 7.38 21.89 4.92
N GLN A 31 6.87 22.85 5.72
CA GLN A 31 5.75 23.70 5.34
C GLN A 31 6.01 24.44 4.02
N GLN A 32 7.19 25.09 3.90
CA GLN A 32 7.56 25.78 2.67
C GLN A 32 7.56 24.88 1.44
N LYS A 33 8.07 23.65 1.57
CA LYS A 33 8.05 22.68 0.46
C LYS A 33 6.65 22.17 0.13
N LEU A 34 5.80 21.93 1.13
CA LEU A 34 4.39 21.56 0.92
C LEU A 34 3.65 22.67 0.16
N GLU A 35 3.82 23.92 0.57
CA GLU A 35 3.22 25.10 -0.09
C GLU A 35 3.78 25.29 -1.51
N GLU A 36 5.08 25.08 -1.70
CA GLU A 36 5.73 25.29 -3.01
C GLU A 36 5.39 24.21 -4.04
N TYR A 37 5.45 22.94 -3.64
CA TYR A 37 5.32 21.82 -4.58
C TYR A 37 3.91 21.24 -4.63
N LYS A 38 3.10 21.45 -3.60
CA LYS A 38 1.72 20.96 -3.46
C LYS A 38 1.58 19.49 -3.87
N PRO A 39 2.30 18.55 -3.17
CA PRO A 39 2.21 17.13 -3.50
C PRO A 39 0.77 16.62 -3.34
N GLY A 40 0.45 15.51 -3.99
CA GLY A 40 -0.83 14.82 -3.85
C GLY A 40 -0.98 14.10 -2.52
N GLY A 41 0.14 13.74 -1.87
CA GLY A 41 0.11 13.08 -0.58
C GLY A 41 1.45 12.96 0.11
N VAL A 42 1.40 12.47 1.34
CA VAL A 42 2.57 12.16 2.18
C VAL A 42 2.43 10.76 2.73
N ILE A 43 3.48 9.94 2.62
CA ILE A 43 3.57 8.61 3.23
C ILE A 43 4.33 8.69 4.55
N PHE A 44 3.83 7.97 5.55
CA PHE A 44 4.45 7.79 6.86
C PHE A 44 5.09 6.41 6.98
N PHE A 45 6.27 6.39 7.59
CA PHE A 45 6.99 5.18 7.96
C PHE A 45 7.15 5.09 9.48
N SER A 46 7.69 3.97 9.97
CA SER A 46 7.82 3.72 11.41
C SER A 46 8.59 4.79 12.17
N TYR A 47 9.57 5.47 11.54
CA TYR A 47 10.34 6.55 12.15
C TYR A 47 9.53 7.83 12.35
N ASN A 48 8.37 7.96 11.68
CA ASN A 48 7.45 9.09 11.89
C ASN A 48 6.48 8.89 13.06
N LEU A 49 6.49 7.70 13.69
CA LEU A 49 5.47 7.26 14.62
C LEU A 49 6.02 7.20 16.05
N LYS A 50 5.87 8.28 16.80
CA LYS A 50 6.28 8.36 18.21
C LYS A 50 5.16 7.91 19.15
N ASP A 51 3.99 8.51 19.05
CA ASP A 51 2.77 8.20 19.78
C ASP A 51 1.54 8.76 19.04
N ARG A 52 0.35 8.38 19.48
CA ARG A 52 -0.92 8.75 18.82
C ARG A 52 -1.13 10.26 18.70
N GLU A 53 -0.83 11.01 19.74
CA GLU A 53 -1.08 12.46 19.77
C GLU A 53 -0.09 13.20 18.85
N GLN A 54 1.17 12.78 18.83
CA GLN A 54 2.16 13.31 17.91
C GLN A 54 1.74 13.08 16.45
N VAL A 55 1.31 11.84 16.10
CA VAL A 55 0.89 11.50 14.72
C VAL A 55 -0.31 12.35 14.30
N LYS A 56 -1.33 12.46 15.15
CA LYS A 56 -2.51 13.30 14.87
C LYS A 56 -2.14 14.76 14.66
N SER A 57 -1.28 15.31 15.51
CA SER A 57 -0.83 16.69 15.41
C SER A 57 -0.05 16.91 14.11
N MET A 58 0.90 16.03 13.81
CA MET A 58 1.72 16.12 12.59
C MET A 58 0.86 16.03 11.33
N ILE A 59 -0.09 15.10 11.26
CA ILE A 59 -1.01 14.98 10.13
C ILE A 59 -1.88 16.24 9.99
N ALA A 60 -2.41 16.77 11.10
CA ALA A 60 -3.21 17.99 11.07
C ALA A 60 -2.40 19.21 10.57
N ASP A 61 -1.14 19.32 10.97
CA ASP A 61 -0.27 20.42 10.54
C ASP A 61 0.15 20.29 9.07
N ILE A 62 0.40 19.06 8.59
CA ILE A 62 0.64 18.78 7.17
C ILE A 62 -0.59 19.18 6.34
N GLN A 63 -1.79 18.79 6.75
CA GLN A 63 -3.03 19.13 6.05
C GLN A 63 -3.29 20.63 5.99
N LYS A 64 -2.99 21.36 7.07
CA LYS A 64 -3.14 22.84 7.12
C LYS A 64 -2.17 23.56 6.19
N SER A 65 -1.03 22.95 5.86
CA SER A 65 -0.01 23.53 4.99
C SER A 65 -0.35 23.44 3.50
N ASN A 66 -1.55 22.94 3.15
CA ASN A 66 -1.95 22.75 1.76
C ASN A 66 -3.42 23.15 1.56
N ASP A 67 -3.70 23.93 0.51
CA ASP A 67 -5.08 24.28 0.11
C ASP A 67 -5.84 23.10 -0.49
N ILE A 68 -5.11 22.12 -1.03
CA ILE A 68 -5.66 20.90 -1.62
C ILE A 68 -5.44 19.78 -0.60
N PRO A 69 -6.51 19.09 -0.15
CA PRO A 69 -6.38 18.00 0.80
C PRO A 69 -5.42 16.92 0.29
N LEU A 70 -4.51 16.48 1.16
CA LEU A 70 -3.51 15.47 0.84
C LEU A 70 -4.01 14.06 1.12
N PHE A 71 -3.55 13.10 0.33
CA PHE A 71 -3.51 11.73 0.77
C PHE A 71 -2.45 11.58 1.88
N ILE A 72 -2.86 11.09 3.03
CA ILE A 72 -1.97 10.73 4.13
C ILE A 72 -1.96 9.21 4.20
N SER A 73 -0.85 8.61 3.82
CA SER A 73 -0.76 7.17 3.59
C SER A 73 0.21 6.46 4.51
N VAL A 74 -0.01 5.16 4.65
CA VAL A 74 0.82 4.24 5.43
C VAL A 74 0.75 2.85 4.82
N ASP A 75 1.71 1.98 5.13
CA ASP A 75 1.61 0.53 4.91
C ASP A 75 1.12 -0.13 6.20
N GLU A 76 -0.15 -0.47 6.28
CA GLU A 76 -0.74 -1.17 7.42
C GLU A 76 -1.42 -2.46 6.96
N GLU A 77 -0.61 -3.39 6.38
CA GLU A 77 -1.10 -4.66 5.83
C GLU A 77 -1.55 -5.66 6.89
N GLY A 78 -1.11 -5.45 8.13
CA GLY A 78 -1.11 -6.48 9.17
C GLY A 78 0.16 -7.35 9.13
N GLY A 79 0.33 -8.23 10.13
CA GLY A 79 1.51 -9.07 10.26
C GLY A 79 2.81 -8.29 10.38
N SER A 80 3.80 -8.62 9.54
CA SER A 80 5.13 -8.00 9.58
C SER A 80 5.16 -6.58 8.99
N VAL A 81 4.27 -6.27 8.06
CA VAL A 81 4.16 -4.94 7.44
C VAL A 81 2.94 -4.22 8.01
N ALA A 82 3.11 -3.66 9.20
CA ALA A 82 2.11 -2.88 9.91
C ALA A 82 2.85 -1.79 10.68
N ARG A 83 3.01 -0.62 10.03
CA ARG A 83 3.86 0.45 10.58
C ARG A 83 3.33 0.96 11.90
N ILE A 84 2.02 1.09 12.01
CA ILE A 84 1.33 1.60 13.19
C ILE A 84 1.24 0.51 14.26
N ALA A 85 0.68 -0.66 13.94
CA ALA A 85 0.48 -1.72 14.92
C ALA A 85 1.79 -2.29 15.47
N ASN A 86 2.88 -2.26 14.70
CA ASN A 86 4.19 -2.71 15.18
C ASN A 86 4.97 -1.63 15.95
N SER A 87 4.48 -0.37 15.97
CA SER A 87 5.05 0.70 16.78
C SER A 87 4.57 0.63 18.23
N LYS A 88 5.51 0.85 19.20
CA LYS A 88 5.28 0.56 20.63
C LYS A 88 4.16 1.36 21.28
N ASN A 89 3.92 2.61 20.86
CA ASN A 89 3.05 3.54 21.57
C ASN A 89 1.72 3.82 20.85
N MET A 90 1.38 3.03 19.81
CA MET A 90 0.18 3.28 19.02
C MET A 90 -1.09 2.65 19.61
N GLN A 91 -0.95 1.58 20.39
CA GLN A 91 -2.08 0.89 21.05
C GLN A 91 -3.18 0.51 20.05
N THR A 92 -2.78 -0.07 18.92
CA THR A 92 -3.65 -0.56 17.87
C THR A 92 -3.65 -2.09 17.84
N THR A 93 -4.63 -2.66 17.15
CA THR A 93 -4.79 -4.10 17.02
C THR A 93 -3.66 -4.70 16.19
N LYS A 94 -3.02 -5.75 16.69
CA LYS A 94 -2.02 -6.52 15.97
C LYS A 94 -2.68 -7.73 15.32
N PHE A 95 -2.67 -7.78 14.01
CA PHE A 95 -3.13 -8.94 13.27
C PHE A 95 -1.97 -9.93 13.01
N PRO A 96 -2.26 -11.23 12.90
CA PRO A 96 -1.29 -12.20 12.40
C PRO A 96 -0.96 -11.90 10.92
N ALA A 97 -0.01 -12.64 10.36
CA ALA A 97 0.26 -12.57 8.92
C ALA A 97 -0.98 -12.89 8.09
N MET A 98 -1.16 -12.24 6.95
CA MET A 98 -2.35 -12.43 6.10
C MET A 98 -2.50 -13.86 5.59
N SER A 99 -1.40 -14.61 5.46
CA SER A 99 -1.46 -16.05 5.18
C SER A 99 -2.21 -16.86 6.25
N GLU A 100 -2.17 -16.44 7.52
CA GLU A 100 -2.93 -17.09 8.60
C GLU A 100 -4.43 -16.77 8.49
N ILE A 101 -4.77 -15.54 8.10
CA ILE A 101 -6.15 -15.16 7.79
C ILE A 101 -6.66 -15.97 6.59
N GLY A 102 -5.86 -16.08 5.52
CA GLY A 102 -6.17 -16.85 4.32
C GLY A 102 -6.41 -18.34 4.57
N LYS A 103 -5.61 -18.96 5.45
CA LYS A 103 -5.79 -20.38 5.86
C LYS A 103 -7.16 -20.67 6.46
N SER A 104 -7.84 -19.67 7.00
CA SER A 104 -9.18 -19.86 7.56
C SER A 104 -10.23 -20.18 6.48
N GLY A 105 -10.00 -19.78 5.22
CA GLY A 105 -10.96 -19.88 4.12
C GLY A 105 -12.19 -18.98 4.27
N ASP A 106 -12.27 -18.20 5.35
CA ASP A 106 -13.41 -17.30 5.63
C ASP A 106 -13.03 -15.85 5.28
N SER A 107 -13.50 -15.42 4.13
CA SER A 107 -13.21 -14.06 3.64
C SER A 107 -13.82 -12.93 4.48
N LYS A 108 -14.81 -13.22 5.35
CA LYS A 108 -15.34 -12.23 6.29
C LYS A 108 -14.29 -11.76 7.27
N LYS A 109 -13.34 -12.63 7.62
CA LYS A 109 -12.21 -12.22 8.47
C LYS A 109 -11.34 -11.17 7.83
N ALA A 110 -11.14 -11.21 6.51
CA ALA A 110 -10.42 -10.15 5.80
C ALA A 110 -11.20 -8.82 5.83
N CYS A 111 -12.54 -8.86 5.78
CA CYS A 111 -13.35 -7.66 6.00
C CYS A 111 -13.16 -7.09 7.41
N GLU A 112 -13.24 -7.94 8.44
CA GLU A 112 -13.03 -7.53 9.84
C GLU A 112 -11.63 -6.94 10.08
N VAL A 113 -10.60 -7.49 9.42
CA VAL A 113 -9.23 -6.92 9.43
C VAL A 113 -9.25 -5.53 8.82
N GLY A 114 -9.78 -5.37 7.60
CA GLY A 114 -9.87 -4.08 6.92
C GLY A 114 -10.71 -3.05 7.68
N GLU A 115 -11.84 -3.45 8.28
CA GLU A 115 -12.66 -2.57 9.13
C GLU A 115 -11.88 -2.07 10.35
N THR A 116 -11.16 -2.96 11.03
CA THR A 116 -10.40 -2.62 12.23
C THR A 116 -9.21 -1.73 11.91
N ILE A 117 -8.40 -2.11 10.92
CA ILE A 117 -7.27 -1.31 10.45
C ILE A 117 -7.77 0.06 9.98
N GLY A 118 -8.76 0.08 9.08
CA GLY A 118 -9.31 1.31 8.54
C GLY A 118 -9.80 2.27 9.62
N LYS A 119 -10.54 1.77 10.61
CA LYS A 119 -10.98 2.56 11.77
C LYS A 119 -9.80 3.15 12.54
N GLU A 120 -8.83 2.33 12.92
CA GLU A 120 -7.71 2.73 13.77
C GLU A 120 -6.79 3.75 13.10
N ILE A 121 -6.48 3.55 11.79
CA ILE A 121 -5.66 4.51 11.06
C ILE A 121 -6.43 5.79 10.74
N ARG A 122 -7.75 5.69 10.47
CA ARG A 122 -8.61 6.87 10.27
C ARG A 122 -8.69 7.75 11.51
N GLU A 123 -8.75 7.17 12.70
CA GLU A 123 -8.72 7.88 13.97
C GLU A 123 -7.42 8.67 14.19
N LEU A 124 -6.31 8.25 13.56
CA LEU A 124 -5.03 8.96 13.56
C LEU A 124 -4.94 10.05 12.50
N GLY A 125 -5.85 10.06 11.52
CA GLY A 125 -5.90 11.05 10.45
C GLY A 125 -5.46 10.53 9.08
N PHE A 126 -5.04 9.27 8.95
CA PHE A 126 -4.76 8.64 7.66
C PHE A 126 -6.03 8.48 6.83
N ASN A 127 -5.92 8.59 5.53
CA ASN A 127 -7.03 8.44 4.59
C ASN A 127 -6.70 7.51 3.41
N LEU A 128 -5.51 6.93 3.40
CA LEU A 128 -5.05 5.98 2.39
C LEU A 128 -4.20 4.91 3.05
N ASP A 129 -4.50 3.64 2.74
CA ASP A 129 -3.67 2.50 3.11
C ASP A 129 -3.09 1.84 1.85
N PHE A 130 -1.80 1.53 1.87
CA PHE A 130 -1.18 0.71 0.85
C PHE A 130 -1.41 -0.77 1.17
N ALA A 131 -2.67 -1.14 1.23
CA ALA A 131 -3.23 -2.49 1.42
C ALA A 131 -4.56 -2.61 0.64
N PRO A 132 -4.98 -3.84 0.29
CA PRO A 132 -4.40 -5.14 0.57
C PRO A 132 -3.28 -5.58 -0.40
N VAL A 133 -2.51 -6.60 0.06
CA VAL A 133 -1.60 -7.34 -0.81
C VAL A 133 -2.41 -8.31 -1.68
N ALA A 134 -2.41 -8.05 -2.98
CA ALA A 134 -3.13 -8.82 -4.00
C ALA A 134 -2.26 -9.89 -4.68
N ASP A 135 -1.00 -10.01 -4.28
CA ASP A 135 -0.07 -11.00 -4.82
C ASP A 135 -0.50 -12.42 -4.45
N VAL A 136 -0.45 -13.33 -5.41
CA VAL A 136 -0.70 -14.77 -5.20
C VAL A 136 0.65 -15.47 -4.96
N ASN A 137 0.94 -15.91 -3.74
CA ASN A 137 2.24 -16.47 -3.39
C ASN A 137 2.41 -17.93 -3.89
N THR A 138 2.63 -18.08 -5.20
CA THR A 138 2.80 -19.40 -5.84
C THR A 138 4.20 -19.98 -5.73
N ASN A 139 5.19 -19.18 -5.28
CA ASN A 139 6.55 -19.61 -5.04
C ASN A 139 6.85 -19.61 -3.54
N ALA A 140 7.03 -20.79 -2.95
CA ALA A 140 7.33 -20.93 -1.53
C ALA A 140 8.68 -20.31 -1.11
N GLU A 141 9.59 -20.09 -2.06
CA GLU A 141 10.88 -19.42 -1.81
C GLU A 141 10.81 -17.90 -1.87
N ASN A 142 9.65 -17.33 -2.23
CA ASN A 142 9.45 -15.89 -2.22
C ASN A 142 9.39 -15.37 -0.79
N THR A 143 10.48 -14.75 -0.34
CA THR A 143 10.59 -14.18 1.01
C THR A 143 10.11 -12.72 1.10
N GLU A 144 9.97 -12.02 -0.03
CA GLU A 144 9.50 -10.63 -0.08
C GLU A 144 7.99 -10.56 0.14
N ILE A 145 7.21 -11.36 -0.58
CA ILE A 145 5.77 -11.47 -0.39
C ILE A 145 5.46 -12.48 0.71
N GLY A 146 5.89 -13.71 0.55
CA GLY A 146 5.79 -14.74 1.58
C GLY A 146 4.42 -14.77 2.27
N ASN A 147 4.45 -14.61 3.58
CA ASN A 147 3.27 -14.63 4.45
C ASN A 147 2.42 -13.34 4.44
N ARG A 148 2.82 -12.32 3.68
CA ARG A 148 2.01 -11.11 3.42
C ARG A 148 0.84 -11.42 2.49
N SER A 149 0.99 -12.39 1.57
CA SER A 149 -0.10 -12.89 0.73
C SER A 149 -1.08 -13.74 1.54
N PHE A 150 -2.36 -13.66 1.21
CA PHE A 150 -3.39 -14.51 1.82
C PHE A 150 -3.23 -16.00 1.47
N SER A 151 -2.76 -16.33 0.26
CA SER A 151 -2.69 -17.73 -0.20
C SER A 151 -1.83 -17.89 -1.45
N SER A 152 -1.51 -19.13 -1.78
CA SER A 152 -1.03 -19.54 -3.10
C SER A 152 -2.16 -19.88 -4.09
N ASP A 153 -3.42 -19.86 -3.64
CA ASP A 153 -4.61 -20.05 -4.48
C ASP A 153 -5.23 -18.71 -4.86
N ALA A 154 -5.24 -18.40 -6.16
CA ALA A 154 -5.68 -17.11 -6.69
C ALA A 154 -7.14 -16.77 -6.34
N LYS A 155 -8.03 -17.77 -6.27
CA LYS A 155 -9.45 -17.56 -5.92
C LYS A 155 -9.60 -17.19 -4.45
N THR A 156 -8.82 -17.83 -3.59
CA THR A 156 -8.77 -17.48 -2.16
C THR A 156 -8.26 -16.06 -1.98
N VAL A 157 -7.15 -15.69 -2.64
CA VAL A 157 -6.61 -14.32 -2.57
C VAL A 157 -7.65 -13.31 -3.08
N ALA A 158 -8.28 -13.58 -4.23
CA ALA A 158 -9.31 -12.71 -4.81
C ALA A 158 -10.49 -12.48 -3.84
N GLY A 159 -10.95 -13.54 -3.17
CA GLY A 159 -12.02 -13.44 -2.16
C GLY A 159 -11.61 -12.60 -0.95
N MET A 160 -10.41 -12.83 -0.40
CA MET A 160 -9.87 -12.09 0.75
C MET A 160 -9.67 -10.61 0.40
N VAL A 161 -8.98 -10.31 -0.71
CA VAL A 161 -8.70 -8.95 -1.20
C VAL A 161 -9.99 -8.15 -1.36
N SER A 162 -11.02 -8.72 -2.00
CA SER A 162 -12.29 -8.01 -2.20
C SER A 162 -12.98 -7.63 -0.88
N GLN A 163 -12.85 -8.46 0.15
CA GLN A 163 -13.45 -8.20 1.45
C GLN A 163 -12.64 -7.22 2.28
N GLU A 164 -11.30 -7.28 2.24
CA GLU A 164 -10.46 -6.31 2.93
C GLU A 164 -10.63 -4.90 2.33
N VAL A 165 -10.72 -4.77 0.99
CA VAL A 165 -11.07 -3.51 0.33
C VAL A 165 -12.36 -2.92 0.88
N LYS A 166 -13.44 -3.74 0.98
CA LYS A 166 -14.71 -3.29 1.56
C LYS A 166 -14.57 -2.85 3.01
N GLY A 167 -13.79 -3.59 3.79
CA GLY A 167 -13.51 -3.25 5.18
C GLY A 167 -12.86 -1.88 5.32
N LEU A 168 -11.72 -1.65 4.65
CA LEU A 168 -11.00 -0.39 4.67
C LEU A 168 -11.87 0.79 4.24
N GLN A 169 -12.55 0.65 3.09
CA GLN A 169 -13.38 1.73 2.54
C GLN A 169 -14.64 2.01 3.35
N SER A 170 -15.18 1.03 4.08
CA SER A 170 -16.30 1.25 5.01
C SER A 170 -15.96 2.24 6.13
N GLN A 171 -14.65 2.41 6.41
CA GLN A 171 -14.13 3.36 7.40
C GLN A 171 -13.65 4.69 6.79
N GLY A 172 -13.87 4.90 5.49
CA GLY A 172 -13.44 6.11 4.78
C GLY A 172 -11.92 6.19 4.57
N VAL A 173 -11.27 5.03 4.42
CA VAL A 173 -9.85 4.90 4.05
C VAL A 173 -9.80 4.32 2.66
N SER A 174 -9.10 5.00 1.75
CA SER A 174 -8.82 4.48 0.41
C SER A 174 -7.89 3.28 0.46
N SER A 175 -8.16 2.27 -0.36
CA SER A 175 -7.36 1.05 -0.44
C SER A 175 -6.50 1.02 -1.70
N THR A 176 -5.36 0.32 -1.63
CA THR A 176 -4.42 0.18 -2.75
C THR A 176 -4.06 -1.28 -2.96
N LEU A 177 -4.47 -1.83 -4.09
CA LEU A 177 -4.08 -3.20 -4.47
C LEU A 177 -2.60 -3.23 -4.87
N LYS A 178 -1.81 -4.15 -4.32
CA LYS A 178 -0.38 -4.25 -4.60
C LYS A 178 0.11 -5.70 -4.66
N HIS A 179 1.09 -5.97 -5.49
CA HIS A 179 1.93 -5.14 -6.36
C HIS A 179 1.69 -5.57 -7.83
N PHE A 180 0.95 -4.78 -8.59
CA PHE A 180 0.56 -5.16 -9.96
C PHE A 180 1.79 -5.26 -10.90
N PRO A 181 1.88 -6.28 -11.76
CA PRO A 181 0.87 -7.29 -12.12
C PRO A 181 0.83 -8.53 -11.21
N GLY A 182 1.51 -8.54 -10.10
CA GLY A 182 1.70 -9.65 -9.18
C GLY A 182 3.16 -10.09 -9.12
N GLN A 183 3.70 -10.23 -7.92
CA GLN A 183 5.09 -10.67 -7.73
C GLN A 183 5.23 -11.90 -6.82
N GLY A 184 4.11 -12.58 -6.54
CA GLY A 184 4.12 -13.75 -5.67
C GLY A 184 4.81 -15.00 -6.26
N GLN A 185 5.02 -15.05 -7.58
CA GLN A 185 5.79 -16.10 -8.24
C GLN A 185 7.30 -15.84 -8.23
N CYS A 186 7.75 -14.59 -8.04
CA CYS A 186 9.16 -14.24 -8.10
C CYS A 186 9.93 -14.87 -6.94
N GLY A 187 11.14 -15.36 -7.20
CA GLY A 187 12.05 -15.89 -6.18
C GLY A 187 12.99 -14.83 -5.60
N GLU A 188 13.02 -13.65 -6.20
CA GLU A 188 13.98 -12.58 -5.92
C GLU A 188 13.29 -11.33 -5.43
N ASP A 189 14.03 -10.53 -4.64
CA ASP A 189 13.57 -9.28 -4.05
C ASP A 189 13.83 -8.11 -5.02
N THR A 190 12.78 -7.42 -5.44
CA THR A 190 12.85 -6.29 -6.37
C THR A 190 13.64 -5.09 -5.84
N HIS A 191 13.87 -5.01 -4.52
CA HIS A 191 14.72 -3.98 -3.91
C HIS A 191 16.22 -4.25 -4.10
N LYS A 192 16.58 -5.47 -4.50
CA LYS A 192 17.99 -5.88 -4.67
C LYS A 192 18.46 -5.88 -6.11
N GLY A 193 17.56 -5.75 -7.07
CA GLY A 193 17.92 -5.76 -8.47
C GLY A 193 16.78 -6.03 -9.43
N TYR A 194 17.15 -6.35 -10.67
CA TYR A 194 16.20 -6.71 -11.72
C TYR A 194 15.54 -8.04 -11.41
N VAL A 195 14.23 -8.08 -11.49
CA VAL A 195 13.41 -9.28 -11.33
C VAL A 195 12.43 -9.38 -12.49
N ASP A 196 12.35 -10.56 -13.13
CA ASP A 196 11.37 -10.85 -14.16
C ASP A 196 10.36 -11.87 -13.62
N LEU A 197 9.09 -11.53 -13.71
CA LEU A 197 8.00 -12.44 -13.36
C LEU A 197 7.98 -13.69 -14.25
N ASN A 198 8.55 -13.61 -15.47
CA ASN A 198 8.66 -14.68 -16.46
C ASN A 198 7.31 -15.40 -16.70
N ALA A 199 6.24 -14.66 -16.78
CA ALA A 199 4.87 -15.14 -16.95
C ALA A 199 4.29 -14.77 -18.31
N THR A 200 3.55 -15.70 -18.92
CA THR A 200 2.76 -15.43 -20.12
C THR A 200 1.51 -14.64 -19.79
N ILE A 201 0.91 -14.00 -20.78
CA ILE A 201 -0.36 -13.25 -20.58
C ILE A 201 -1.50 -14.17 -20.10
N ASP A 202 -1.54 -15.43 -20.55
CA ASP A 202 -2.55 -16.39 -20.11
C ASP A 202 -2.35 -16.75 -18.64
N ARG A 203 -1.11 -16.97 -18.20
CA ARG A 203 -0.78 -17.19 -16.79
C ARG A 203 -1.22 -15.99 -15.94
N LEU A 204 -0.91 -14.75 -16.37
CA LEU A 204 -1.31 -13.55 -15.64
C LEU A 204 -2.83 -13.47 -15.48
N ARG A 205 -3.59 -13.77 -16.54
CA ARG A 205 -5.06 -13.77 -16.51
C ARG A 205 -5.65 -14.87 -15.60
N GLU A 206 -5.02 -16.03 -15.59
CA GLU A 206 -5.51 -17.17 -14.81
C GLU A 206 -5.19 -17.06 -13.32
N VAL A 207 -4.15 -16.34 -12.94
CA VAL A 207 -3.65 -16.31 -11.56
C VAL A 207 -3.48 -14.89 -11.04
N GLU A 208 -2.51 -14.15 -11.57
CA GLU A 208 -2.06 -12.89 -10.96
C GLU A 208 -3.12 -11.80 -11.04
N PHE A 209 -3.89 -11.71 -12.13
CA PHE A 209 -4.90 -10.64 -12.31
C PHE A 209 -6.18 -10.86 -11.51
N LEU A 210 -6.54 -12.11 -11.17
CA LEU A 210 -7.81 -12.39 -10.49
C LEU A 210 -8.01 -11.59 -9.19
N PRO A 211 -7.01 -11.48 -8.27
CA PRO A 211 -7.17 -10.65 -7.08
C PRO A 211 -7.33 -9.16 -7.39
N PHE A 212 -6.62 -8.64 -8.39
CA PHE A 212 -6.73 -7.23 -8.79
C PHE A 212 -8.13 -6.95 -9.39
N GLU A 213 -8.61 -7.80 -10.29
CA GLU A 213 -9.96 -7.69 -10.85
C GLU A 213 -11.03 -7.72 -9.76
N SER A 214 -10.88 -8.63 -8.78
CA SER A 214 -11.78 -8.75 -7.65
C SER A 214 -11.76 -7.54 -6.73
N GLY A 215 -10.57 -7.01 -6.44
CA GLY A 215 -10.39 -5.78 -5.65
C GLY A 215 -10.93 -4.54 -6.34
N ILE A 216 -10.70 -4.40 -7.64
CA ILE A 216 -11.28 -3.30 -8.45
C ILE A 216 -12.81 -3.39 -8.47
N ALA A 217 -13.36 -4.59 -8.68
CA ALA A 217 -14.81 -4.81 -8.62
C ALA A 217 -15.41 -4.53 -7.23
N ALA A 218 -14.61 -4.70 -6.17
CA ALA A 218 -14.99 -4.32 -4.80
C ALA A 218 -14.90 -2.82 -4.53
N GLY A 219 -14.30 -2.05 -5.44
CA GLY A 219 -14.22 -0.60 -5.39
C GLY A 219 -12.85 -0.04 -4.94
N ALA A 220 -11.77 -0.82 -5.02
CA ALA A 220 -10.43 -0.32 -4.69
C ALA A 220 -10.11 0.98 -5.45
N ASP A 221 -9.58 1.98 -4.74
CA ASP A 221 -9.33 3.31 -5.31
C ASP A 221 -8.02 3.37 -6.10
N MET A 222 -7.04 2.55 -5.73
CA MET A 222 -5.69 2.62 -6.29
C MET A 222 -5.11 1.23 -6.59
N VAL A 223 -4.15 1.21 -7.53
CA VAL A 223 -3.32 0.04 -7.83
C VAL A 223 -1.86 0.48 -7.81
N MET A 224 -1.04 -0.17 -7.00
CA MET A 224 0.40 0.06 -6.93
C MET A 224 1.13 -0.86 -7.91
N MET A 225 1.88 -0.26 -8.83
CA MET A 225 2.69 -0.99 -9.80
C MET A 225 3.95 -1.56 -9.13
N SER A 226 4.23 -2.81 -9.45
CA SER A 226 5.47 -3.48 -9.04
C SER A 226 6.67 -3.03 -9.88
N HIS A 227 7.87 -3.27 -9.37
CA HIS A 227 9.13 -3.11 -10.10
C HIS A 227 9.58 -4.39 -10.83
N VAL A 228 8.74 -5.42 -10.90
CA VAL A 228 9.02 -6.60 -11.73
C VAL A 228 8.87 -6.28 -13.22
N ALA A 229 9.71 -6.85 -14.05
CA ALA A 229 9.49 -6.90 -15.48
C ALA A 229 8.55 -8.07 -15.84
N VAL A 230 7.91 -7.99 -16.99
CA VAL A 230 7.10 -9.07 -17.57
C VAL A 230 7.52 -9.25 -19.04
N SER A 231 8.75 -9.72 -19.21
CA SER A 231 9.42 -9.73 -20.54
C SER A 231 8.69 -10.56 -21.58
N GLN A 232 8.04 -11.66 -21.18
CA GLN A 232 7.23 -12.47 -22.09
C GLN A 232 5.99 -11.76 -22.65
N VAL A 233 5.49 -10.74 -21.98
CA VAL A 233 4.32 -9.97 -22.40
C VAL A 233 4.73 -8.68 -23.13
N THR A 234 5.71 -7.98 -22.55
CA THR A 234 6.12 -6.65 -23.06
C THR A 234 7.20 -6.72 -24.12
N GLY A 235 7.92 -7.86 -24.22
CA GLY A 235 9.12 -7.98 -25.06
C GLY A 235 10.32 -7.18 -24.55
N LYS A 236 10.27 -6.67 -23.31
CA LYS A 236 11.28 -5.78 -22.74
C LYS A 236 11.61 -6.15 -21.30
N GLU A 237 12.84 -5.91 -20.90
CA GLU A 237 13.35 -6.05 -19.53
C GLU A 237 13.12 -4.78 -18.69
N THR A 238 12.00 -4.08 -18.96
CA THR A 238 11.65 -2.84 -18.26
C THR A 238 10.64 -3.17 -17.15
N PRO A 239 10.85 -2.68 -15.94
CA PRO A 239 9.88 -2.86 -14.84
C PRO A 239 8.47 -2.39 -15.21
N ALA A 240 7.45 -3.07 -14.70
CA ALA A 240 6.05 -2.72 -14.96
C ALA A 240 5.75 -1.25 -14.63
N SER A 241 6.34 -0.71 -13.57
CA SER A 241 6.23 0.70 -13.17
C SER A 241 6.78 1.71 -14.19
N LEU A 242 7.61 1.28 -15.15
CA LEU A 242 8.22 2.11 -16.18
C LEU A 242 7.84 1.67 -17.62
N THR A 243 7.07 0.59 -17.76
CA THR A 243 6.69 0.06 -19.06
C THR A 243 5.57 0.90 -19.67
N LYS A 244 5.80 1.35 -20.90
CA LYS A 244 4.76 1.95 -21.74
C LYS A 244 4.20 0.86 -22.65
N LEU A 245 2.92 0.59 -22.52
CA LEU A 245 2.15 -0.27 -23.42
C LEU A 245 1.92 0.41 -24.75
#